data_99a5bd0dcb0262776e3e42644b7995ac
#
_entry.id   99a5bd0dcb0262776e3e42644b7995ac
#
_cell.length_a   1.000
_cell.length_b   1.000
_cell.length_c   1.000
_cell.angle_alpha   90.00
_cell.angle_beta   90.00
_cell.angle_gamma   90.00
#
_symmetry.space_group_name_H-M   'P 1'
#
loop_
_entity.id
_entity.type
_entity.pdbx_description
1 polymer ?
#
loop_
_entity_poly.entity_id
_entity_poly.type
_entity_poly.pdbx_seq_one_letter_code
_entity_poly.pdbx_strand_id
1 'polypeptide(L)'
;MTYNPNIHHRRSIRLKGYDYSQAGLYFITICVQNRVCLFGNVFDSKMMLNDAGQMIVKWYNELGNKYPDKKCHEMVVMPNHFHCIIENAPITDNHGTDAHGTDAHGTDAHIGASLRGRPKTFPRGHPEYGMNNKKYNATIGDAMDWFKTMTTNEYIRGVKIHNWERFYKKFWQRNYWEHIIRNEAEYNRIANYIIENPAKWNNDKLNPKNPG
;
A
#
# COMPACT_ATOMS: atom_id res chain seq x y z
N MET A 1 29.76 9.24 2.11
CA MET A 1 29.06 10.53 2.04
C MET A 1 28.33 10.71 3.36
N THR A 2 28.69 11.69 4.13
CA THR A 2 28.11 12.00 5.44
C THR A 2 26.75 12.67 5.25
N TYR A 3 25.74 12.24 5.99
CA TYR A 3 24.39 12.83 5.97
C TYR A 3 24.44 14.29 6.42
N ASN A 4 23.99 15.22 5.58
CA ASN A 4 23.90 16.64 5.93
C ASN A 4 22.43 17.01 6.19
N PRO A 5 22.04 17.27 7.46
CA PRO A 5 20.67 17.60 7.84
C PRO A 5 20.18 18.93 7.26
N ASN A 6 21.06 19.83 6.86
CA ASN A 6 20.71 21.12 6.27
C ASN A 6 20.36 21.05 4.77
N ILE A 7 20.76 19.96 4.09
CA ILE A 7 20.45 19.72 2.68
C ILE A 7 19.28 18.73 2.52
N HIS A 8 19.08 17.85 3.50
CA HIS A 8 18.05 16.82 3.46
C HIS A 8 16.92 17.12 4.44
N HIS A 9 16.11 18.15 4.15
CA HIS A 9 14.92 18.54 4.92
C HIS A 9 13.78 17.51 4.77
N ARG A 10 14.06 16.25 5.08
CA ARG A 10 13.09 15.19 4.96
C ARG A 10 12.21 15.15 6.20
N ARG A 11 11.09 15.86 6.18
CA ARG A 11 10.05 15.72 7.19
C ARG A 11 9.26 14.43 6.92
N SER A 12 9.17 13.57 7.93
CA SER A 12 8.19 12.48 7.93
C SER A 12 6.79 13.10 7.88
N ILE A 13 5.94 12.60 7.00
CA ILE A 13 4.52 13.01 6.93
C ILE A 13 3.76 12.40 8.11
N ARG A 14 4.34 11.37 8.75
CA ARG A 14 3.75 10.68 9.90
C ARG A 14 3.79 11.55 11.14
N LEU A 15 2.71 11.55 11.89
CA LEU A 15 2.62 12.21 13.19
C LEU A 15 3.70 11.64 14.13
N LYS A 16 4.56 12.51 14.64
CA LYS A 16 5.62 12.11 15.57
C LYS A 16 4.97 11.64 16.87
N GLY A 17 5.32 10.44 17.32
CA GLY A 17 4.81 9.85 18.55
C GLY A 17 3.41 9.20 18.45
N TYR A 18 2.81 9.16 17.26
CA TYR A 18 1.57 8.43 17.07
C TYR A 18 1.85 6.96 16.79
N ASP A 19 1.16 6.07 17.50
CA ASP A 19 1.26 4.62 17.31
C ASP A 19 0.29 4.16 16.22
N TYR A 20 0.81 3.86 15.05
CA TYR A 20 0.06 3.37 13.88
C TYR A 20 -0.34 1.90 13.96
N SER A 21 -0.09 1.23 15.08
CA SER A 21 -0.65 -0.09 15.40
C SER A 21 -2.00 0.00 16.11
N GLN A 22 -2.39 1.18 16.60
CA GLN A 22 -3.66 1.40 17.26
C GLN A 22 -4.84 1.22 16.31
N ALA A 23 -5.99 0.76 16.89
CA ALA A 23 -7.26 0.72 16.19
C ALA A 23 -7.64 2.10 15.66
N GLY A 24 -8.12 2.14 14.41
CA GLY A 24 -8.50 3.40 13.77
C GLY A 24 -8.64 3.27 12.26
N LEU A 25 -9.16 4.33 11.65
CA LEU A 25 -9.37 4.45 10.21
C LEU A 25 -8.30 5.38 9.61
N TYR A 26 -7.72 4.96 8.52
CA TYR A 26 -6.62 5.65 7.83
C TYR A 26 -6.95 5.83 6.36
N PHE A 27 -6.96 7.07 5.91
CA PHE A 27 -7.00 7.38 4.48
C PHE A 27 -5.59 7.44 3.92
N ILE A 28 -5.35 6.74 2.83
CA ILE A 28 -4.03 6.56 2.23
C ILE A 28 -4.05 6.95 0.76
N THR A 29 -2.99 7.64 0.33
CA THR A 29 -2.73 7.94 -1.09
C THR A 29 -1.34 7.49 -1.47
N ILE A 30 -1.23 6.61 -2.45
CA ILE A 30 0.04 6.11 -2.99
C ILE A 30 0.15 6.50 -4.46
N CYS A 31 1.24 7.18 -4.85
CA CYS A 31 1.46 7.62 -6.22
C CYS A 31 2.50 6.76 -6.94
N VAL A 32 2.29 6.55 -8.23
CA VAL A 32 3.31 6.02 -9.14
C VAL A 32 4.48 7.00 -9.20
N GLN A 33 5.69 6.49 -9.30
CA GLN A 33 6.89 7.31 -9.46
C GLN A 33 6.77 8.17 -10.72
N ASN A 34 7.10 9.46 -10.60
CA ASN A 34 6.97 10.46 -11.66
C ASN A 34 5.53 10.68 -12.17
N ARG A 35 4.52 10.20 -11.44
CA ARG A 35 3.09 10.33 -11.80
C ARG A 35 2.74 9.78 -13.20
N VAL A 36 3.47 8.76 -13.68
CA VAL A 36 3.19 8.11 -14.95
C VAL A 36 1.85 7.36 -14.85
N CYS A 37 0.98 7.52 -15.85
CA CYS A 37 -0.34 6.88 -15.90
C CYS A 37 -0.20 5.44 -16.37
N LEU A 38 -0.14 4.48 -15.44
CA LEU A 38 0.10 3.06 -15.69
C LEU A 38 -1.11 2.16 -15.47
N PHE A 39 -2.20 2.68 -14.89
CA PHE A 39 -3.33 1.86 -14.44
C PHE A 39 -4.57 1.95 -15.31
N GLY A 40 -4.52 2.68 -16.39
CA GLY A 40 -5.65 2.92 -17.29
C GLY A 40 -5.93 4.41 -17.49
N ASN A 41 -7.12 4.72 -17.95
CA ASN A 41 -7.52 6.09 -18.31
C ASN A 41 -8.89 6.43 -17.72
N VAL A 42 -9.14 7.71 -17.51
CA VAL A 42 -10.49 8.20 -17.20
C VAL A 42 -11.17 8.58 -18.51
N PHE A 43 -12.33 8.00 -18.73
CA PHE A 43 -13.20 8.30 -19.86
C PHE A 43 -14.62 8.54 -19.35
N ASP A 44 -15.26 9.61 -19.80
CA ASP A 44 -16.61 9.98 -19.40
C ASP A 44 -16.81 9.96 -17.87
N SER A 45 -15.88 10.61 -17.14
CA SER A 45 -15.89 10.68 -15.66
C SER A 45 -15.78 9.31 -14.95
N LYS A 46 -15.43 8.26 -15.65
CA LYS A 46 -15.25 6.90 -15.09
C LYS A 46 -13.83 6.41 -15.32
N MET A 47 -13.29 5.73 -14.32
CA MET A 47 -11.99 5.08 -14.45
C MET A 47 -12.12 3.76 -15.21
N MET A 48 -11.44 3.66 -16.34
CA MET A 48 -11.30 2.44 -17.15
C MET A 48 -9.96 1.80 -16.83
N LEU A 49 -9.96 0.78 -15.98
CA LEU A 49 -8.75 0.08 -15.56
C LEU A 49 -8.23 -0.82 -16.68
N ASN A 50 -6.93 -0.79 -16.89
CA ASN A 50 -6.23 -1.85 -17.63
C ASN A 50 -5.85 -3.02 -16.67
N ASP A 51 -5.18 -4.05 -17.19
CA ASP A 51 -4.77 -5.21 -16.39
C ASP A 51 -3.90 -4.84 -15.19
N ALA A 52 -3.04 -3.84 -15.33
CA ALA A 52 -2.22 -3.33 -14.23
C ALA A 52 -3.08 -2.65 -13.15
N GLY A 53 -4.12 -1.91 -13.54
CA GLY A 53 -5.10 -1.34 -12.63
C GLY A 53 -5.91 -2.42 -11.89
N GLN A 54 -6.34 -3.45 -12.60
CA GLN A 54 -7.03 -4.61 -12.01
C GLN A 54 -6.13 -5.35 -11.00
N MET A 55 -4.85 -5.46 -11.28
CA MET A 55 -3.86 -6.03 -10.37
C MET A 55 -3.76 -5.22 -9.06
N ILE A 56 -3.87 -3.88 -9.08
CA ILE A 56 -3.90 -3.06 -7.87
C ILE A 56 -5.13 -3.39 -7.02
N VAL A 57 -6.32 -3.50 -7.64
CA VAL A 57 -7.58 -3.90 -6.96
C VAL A 57 -7.42 -5.26 -6.29
N LYS A 58 -6.90 -6.24 -7.01
CA LYS A 58 -6.63 -7.58 -6.50
C LYS A 58 -5.78 -7.54 -5.22
N TRP A 59 -4.63 -6.86 -5.26
CA TRP A 59 -3.72 -6.83 -4.10
C TRP A 59 -4.26 -6.01 -2.93
N TYR A 60 -5.12 -5.03 -3.17
CA TYR A 60 -5.82 -4.35 -2.09
C TYR A 60 -6.77 -5.30 -1.35
N ASN A 61 -7.54 -6.10 -2.08
CA ASN A 61 -8.44 -7.09 -1.50
C ASN A 61 -7.68 -8.19 -0.74
N GLU A 62 -6.46 -8.54 -1.17
CA GLU A 62 -5.60 -9.50 -0.49
C GLU A 62 -4.98 -8.97 0.82
N LEU A 63 -5.05 -7.67 1.11
CA LEU A 63 -4.57 -7.11 2.38
C LEU A 63 -5.28 -7.74 3.58
N GLY A 64 -6.60 -7.90 3.53
CA GLY A 64 -7.38 -8.51 4.60
C GLY A 64 -7.02 -9.98 4.84
N ASN A 65 -6.65 -10.71 3.77
CA ASN A 65 -6.19 -12.09 3.89
C ASN A 65 -4.81 -12.18 4.56
N LYS A 66 -3.91 -11.24 4.24
CA LYS A 66 -2.57 -11.16 4.82
C LYS A 66 -2.57 -10.62 6.24
N TYR A 67 -3.41 -9.63 6.49
CA TYR A 67 -3.54 -8.92 7.77
C TYR A 67 -4.99 -8.97 8.23
N PRO A 68 -5.43 -10.02 8.95
CA PRO A 68 -6.85 -10.19 9.32
C PRO A 68 -7.40 -9.10 10.24
N ASP A 69 -6.52 -8.34 10.90
CA ASP A 69 -6.84 -7.17 11.70
C ASP A 69 -6.98 -5.88 10.87
N LYS A 70 -6.83 -5.97 9.55
CA LYS A 70 -7.02 -4.84 8.63
C LYS A 70 -8.27 -5.05 7.80
N LYS A 71 -9.21 -4.10 7.90
CA LYS A 71 -10.40 -4.08 7.05
C LYS A 71 -10.21 -3.07 5.92
N CYS A 72 -10.45 -3.53 4.71
CA CYS A 72 -10.40 -2.70 3.50
C CYS A 72 -11.76 -2.07 3.27
N HIS A 73 -11.82 -0.75 3.20
CA HIS A 73 -12.99 0.05 2.90
C HIS A 73 -12.92 0.62 1.49
N GLU A 74 -13.53 1.79 1.26
CA GLU A 74 -13.57 2.45 -0.04
C GLU A 74 -12.17 2.62 -0.62
N MET A 75 -12.09 2.39 -1.93
CA MET A 75 -10.86 2.61 -2.67
C MET A 75 -11.15 3.06 -4.10
N VAL A 76 -10.18 3.72 -4.70
CA VAL A 76 -10.16 4.01 -6.14
C VAL A 76 -8.74 3.90 -6.68
N VAL A 77 -8.61 3.21 -7.81
CA VAL A 77 -7.40 3.22 -8.62
C VAL A 77 -7.57 4.30 -9.68
N MET A 78 -6.70 5.29 -9.66
CA MET A 78 -6.63 6.37 -10.64
C MET A 78 -5.49 6.09 -11.63
N PRO A 79 -5.39 6.79 -12.76
CA PRO A 79 -4.38 6.47 -13.78
C PRO A 79 -2.95 6.34 -13.25
N ASN A 80 -2.57 7.11 -12.24
CA ASN A 80 -1.21 7.18 -11.70
C ASN A 80 -1.10 7.16 -10.18
N HIS A 81 -2.20 6.90 -9.49
CA HIS A 81 -2.21 6.81 -8.03
C HIS A 81 -3.37 5.94 -7.53
N PHE A 82 -3.35 5.66 -6.25
CA PHE A 82 -4.32 4.84 -5.57
C PHE A 82 -4.73 5.50 -4.26
N HIS A 83 -6.03 5.61 -4.02
CA HIS A 83 -6.61 6.03 -2.75
C HIS A 83 -7.34 4.88 -2.09
N CYS A 84 -7.24 4.78 -0.76
CA CYS A 84 -8.04 3.82 0.00
C CYS A 84 -8.25 4.27 1.44
N ILE A 85 -9.27 3.70 2.08
CA ILE A 85 -9.47 3.73 3.52
C ILE A 85 -9.19 2.33 4.06
N ILE A 86 -8.32 2.25 5.06
CA ILE A 86 -8.02 1.01 5.78
C ILE A 86 -8.32 1.22 7.26
N GLU A 87 -9.11 0.30 7.83
CA GLU A 87 -9.32 0.21 9.26
C GLU A 87 -8.32 -0.76 9.89
N ASN A 88 -7.65 -0.31 10.93
CA ASN A 88 -6.95 -1.18 11.85
C ASN A 88 -7.93 -1.58 12.94
N ALA A 89 -8.51 -2.78 12.84
CA ALA A 89 -9.50 -3.26 13.79
C ALA A 89 -8.80 -3.86 15.02
N PRO A 90 -9.36 -3.69 16.21
CA PRO A 90 -8.86 -4.40 17.37
C PRO A 90 -9.05 -5.90 17.16
N ILE A 91 -8.07 -6.70 17.60
CA ILE A 91 -8.23 -8.16 17.62
C ILE A 91 -9.24 -8.45 18.71
N THR A 92 -10.45 -8.84 18.32
CA THR A 92 -11.39 -9.44 19.27
C THR A 92 -10.96 -10.88 19.48
N ASP A 93 -10.61 -11.25 20.70
CA ASP A 93 -10.17 -12.60 21.11
C ASP A 93 -11.27 -13.67 20.97
N ASN A 94 -11.94 -13.73 19.83
CA ASN A 94 -12.94 -14.75 19.50
C ASN A 94 -12.37 -15.92 18.70
N HIS A 95 -11.05 -16.09 18.67
CA HIS A 95 -10.46 -17.36 18.27
C HIS A 95 -10.17 -18.19 19.50
N GLY A 96 -10.98 -19.27 19.66
CA GLY A 96 -10.80 -20.27 20.69
C GLY A 96 -9.32 -20.63 20.82
N THR A 97 -8.90 -20.69 22.08
CA THR A 97 -7.59 -21.11 22.52
C THR A 97 -7.31 -22.53 22.03
N ASP A 98 -6.74 -22.66 20.83
CA ASP A 98 -5.99 -23.85 20.51
C ASP A 98 -4.60 -23.67 21.09
N ALA A 99 -4.49 -24.16 22.34
CA ALA A 99 -3.24 -24.30 23.05
C ALA A 99 -2.38 -25.34 22.32
N HIS A 100 -1.41 -24.87 21.55
CA HIS A 100 -0.27 -25.73 21.16
C HIS A 100 1.04 -24.94 21.08
N GLY A 101 1.93 -25.34 22.00
CA GLY A 101 3.37 -25.35 21.79
C GLY A 101 4.07 -24.04 22.13
N THR A 102 4.50 -23.95 23.39
CA THR A 102 5.66 -23.14 23.80
C THR A 102 6.89 -23.56 23.04
N ASP A 103 7.33 -22.76 22.08
CA ASP A 103 8.74 -22.78 21.65
C ASP A 103 9.32 -21.40 21.88
N ALA A 104 10.06 -21.34 23.00
CA ALA A 104 10.93 -20.24 23.35
C ALA A 104 12.12 -20.26 22.39
N HIS A 105 12.19 -19.34 21.44
CA HIS A 105 13.47 -18.96 20.83
C HIS A 105 13.47 -17.53 20.29
N GLY A 106 14.36 -16.74 20.89
CA GLY A 106 15.19 -15.77 20.18
C GLY A 106 14.58 -14.40 19.95
N THR A 107 14.88 -13.50 20.86
CA THR A 107 14.91 -12.04 20.62
C THR A 107 15.80 -11.72 19.42
N ASP A 108 15.23 -11.53 18.24
CA ASP A 108 15.99 -10.96 17.12
C ASP A 108 15.76 -9.46 17.06
N ALA A 109 16.79 -8.77 17.49
CA ALA A 109 16.96 -7.34 17.33
C ALA A 109 16.82 -6.96 15.85
N HIS A 110 15.97 -5.98 15.56
CA HIS A 110 15.86 -5.34 14.26
C HIS A 110 17.16 -4.62 13.90
N ILE A 111 18.09 -5.35 13.32
CA ILE A 111 19.24 -4.79 12.62
C ILE A 111 18.81 -4.64 11.16
N GLY A 112 18.84 -3.42 10.65
CA GLY A 112 18.58 -3.10 9.27
C GLY A 112 19.44 -3.95 8.33
N ALA A 113 18.84 -5.01 7.76
CA ALA A 113 19.52 -5.88 6.82
C ALA A 113 19.81 -5.13 5.53
N SER A 114 21.07 -4.76 5.36
CA SER A 114 21.67 -4.43 4.07
C SER A 114 21.36 -5.54 3.07
N LEU A 115 20.98 -5.16 1.83
CA LEU A 115 20.64 -6.06 0.71
C LEU A 115 21.80 -6.92 0.19
N ARG A 116 22.88 -7.11 0.95
CA ARG A 116 24.01 -7.99 0.64
C ARG A 116 23.87 -9.28 1.43
N GLY A 117 23.31 -10.31 0.78
CA GLY A 117 23.31 -11.65 1.35
C GLY A 117 22.03 -12.45 1.18
N ARG A 118 21.14 -12.13 0.26
CA ARG A 118 20.03 -13.01 -0.07
C ARG A 118 20.56 -14.33 -0.66
N PRO A 119 20.17 -15.51 -0.12
CA PRO A 119 20.42 -16.77 -0.78
C PRO A 119 19.85 -16.74 -2.20
N LYS A 120 20.65 -17.14 -3.19
CA LYS A 120 20.29 -17.09 -4.62
C LYS A 120 19.27 -18.14 -5.06
N THR A 121 18.64 -18.86 -4.12
CA THR A 121 17.72 -19.95 -4.41
C THR A 121 16.43 -19.82 -3.61
N PHE A 122 15.55 -18.89 -4.03
CA PHE A 122 14.13 -19.08 -3.77
C PHE A 122 13.50 -19.79 -4.96
N PRO A 123 12.67 -20.83 -4.75
CA PRO A 123 11.93 -21.46 -5.85
C PRO A 123 11.07 -20.40 -6.52
N ARG A 124 11.41 -20.04 -7.75
CA ARG A 124 10.57 -19.18 -8.58
C ARG A 124 9.30 -19.97 -8.90
N GLY A 125 8.15 -19.53 -8.40
CA GLY A 125 6.91 -20.01 -8.93
C GLY A 125 5.83 -20.50 -7.98
N HIS A 126 5.94 -20.32 -6.65
CA HIS A 126 4.81 -20.63 -5.79
C HIS A 126 3.91 -19.40 -5.62
N PRO A 127 2.67 -19.39 -6.19
CA PRO A 127 1.72 -18.31 -6.00
C PRO A 127 1.26 -18.14 -4.55
N GLU A 128 1.52 -19.13 -3.71
CA GLU A 128 1.14 -19.14 -2.29
C GLU A 128 2.17 -18.47 -1.35
N TYR A 129 3.34 -18.10 -1.87
CA TYR A 129 4.38 -17.49 -1.03
C TYR A 129 3.98 -16.04 -0.67
N GLY A 130 3.47 -15.87 0.53
CA GLY A 130 3.05 -14.59 1.08
C GLY A 130 1.54 -14.44 1.33
N MET A 131 0.67 -15.22 0.66
CA MET A 131 -0.77 -15.16 0.90
C MET A 131 -1.22 -15.93 2.16
N ASN A 132 -0.59 -17.06 2.46
CA ASN A 132 -1.00 -17.94 3.58
C ASN A 132 -0.32 -17.61 4.91
N ASN A 133 0.66 -16.70 4.93
CA ASN A 133 1.32 -16.31 6.17
C ASN A 133 0.63 -15.08 6.76
N LYS A 134 -0.43 -15.32 7.53
CA LYS A 134 -1.17 -14.25 8.25
C LYS A 134 -0.25 -13.54 9.24
N LYS A 135 -0.38 -12.22 9.32
CA LYS A 135 0.34 -11.38 10.26
C LYS A 135 -0.65 -10.49 11.00
N TYR A 136 -0.59 -10.51 12.32
CA TYR A 136 -1.40 -9.70 13.22
C TYR A 136 -0.56 -8.58 13.84
N ASN A 137 -1.20 -7.56 14.39
CA ASN A 137 -0.57 -6.40 15.05
C ASN A 137 0.44 -5.65 14.17
N ALA A 138 0.32 -5.77 12.85
CA ALA A 138 1.13 -5.00 11.94
C ALA A 138 0.69 -3.53 11.94
N THR A 139 1.64 -2.63 11.79
CA THR A 139 1.31 -1.22 11.56
C THR A 139 0.69 -1.04 10.17
N ILE A 140 -0.02 0.08 9.95
CA ILE A 140 -0.45 0.47 8.60
C ILE A 140 0.75 0.59 7.66
N GLY A 141 1.92 1.01 8.19
CA GLY A 141 3.17 1.06 7.43
C GLY A 141 3.59 -0.30 6.89
N ASP A 142 3.56 -1.35 7.73
CA ASP A 142 3.89 -2.72 7.32
C ASP A 142 2.94 -3.23 6.22
N ALA A 143 1.64 -2.96 6.38
CA ALA A 143 0.63 -3.35 5.40
C ALA A 143 0.86 -2.66 4.04
N MET A 144 1.19 -1.36 4.06
CA MET A 144 1.50 -0.61 2.85
C MET A 144 2.82 -1.02 2.20
N ASP A 145 3.84 -1.34 2.97
CA ASP A 145 5.11 -1.84 2.43
C ASP A 145 4.95 -3.21 1.78
N TRP A 146 4.13 -4.09 2.39
CA TRP A 146 3.75 -5.36 1.77
C TRP A 146 2.96 -5.15 0.47
N PHE A 147 1.91 -4.32 0.48
CA PHE A 147 1.11 -3.99 -0.70
C PHE A 147 1.98 -3.45 -1.84
N LYS A 148 2.87 -2.48 -1.55
CA LYS A 148 3.80 -1.92 -2.54
C LYS A 148 4.77 -2.96 -3.09
N THR A 149 5.20 -3.90 -2.25
CA THR A 149 6.10 -4.99 -2.66
C THR A 149 5.38 -5.96 -3.61
N MET A 150 4.18 -6.40 -3.24
CA MET A 150 3.42 -7.37 -4.02
C MET A 150 3.00 -6.81 -5.38
N THR A 151 2.47 -5.59 -5.39
CA THR A 151 2.09 -4.89 -6.63
C THR A 151 3.30 -4.62 -7.53
N THR A 152 4.45 -4.23 -6.97
CA THR A 152 5.67 -4.02 -7.76
C THR A 152 6.16 -5.33 -8.40
N ASN A 153 6.17 -6.42 -7.65
CA ASN A 153 6.61 -7.73 -8.14
C ASN A 153 5.70 -8.24 -9.27
N GLU A 154 4.37 -8.12 -9.09
CA GLU A 154 3.42 -8.55 -10.11
C GLU A 154 3.46 -7.63 -11.33
N TYR A 155 3.63 -6.31 -11.15
CA TYR A 155 3.82 -5.38 -12.26
C TYR A 155 5.08 -5.72 -13.10
N ILE A 156 6.21 -6.02 -12.44
CA ILE A 156 7.44 -6.45 -13.14
C ILE A 156 7.18 -7.73 -13.95
N ARG A 157 6.39 -8.66 -13.41
CA ARG A 157 5.98 -9.87 -14.15
C ARG A 157 5.11 -9.50 -15.35
N GLY A 158 4.14 -8.59 -15.19
CA GLY A 158 3.32 -8.06 -16.28
C GLY A 158 4.14 -7.42 -17.41
N VAL A 159 5.15 -6.64 -17.05
CA VAL A 159 6.10 -6.07 -18.04
C VAL A 159 6.83 -7.17 -18.83
N LYS A 160 7.22 -8.27 -18.17
CA LYS A 160 7.99 -9.36 -18.80
C LYS A 160 7.13 -10.29 -19.66
N ILE A 161 5.88 -10.53 -19.26
CA ILE A 161 5.02 -11.58 -19.85
C ILE A 161 3.90 -10.98 -20.72
N HIS A 162 3.37 -9.83 -20.29
CA HIS A 162 2.19 -9.21 -20.91
C HIS A 162 2.48 -7.89 -21.60
N ASN A 163 3.77 -7.53 -21.78
CA ASN A 163 4.21 -6.29 -22.43
C ASN A 163 3.61 -5.01 -21.80
N TRP A 164 3.40 -5.01 -20.48
CA TRP A 164 2.98 -3.79 -19.80
C TRP A 164 4.04 -2.70 -19.93
N GLU A 165 3.61 -1.45 -19.84
CA GLU A 165 4.51 -0.29 -19.92
C GLU A 165 5.60 -0.37 -18.84
N ARG A 166 6.84 -0.06 -19.21
CA ARG A 166 7.97 -0.08 -18.27
C ARG A 166 7.99 1.18 -17.44
N PHE A 167 8.17 1.03 -16.13
CA PHE A 167 8.47 2.15 -15.25
C PHE A 167 9.98 2.37 -15.09
N TYR A 168 10.35 3.62 -14.79
CA TYR A 168 11.77 3.98 -14.63
C TYR A 168 12.17 3.95 -13.16
N LYS A 169 13.22 3.19 -12.82
CA LYS A 169 13.83 3.02 -11.47
C LYS A 169 12.90 2.45 -10.41
N LYS A 170 11.78 3.11 -10.10
CA LYS A 170 10.85 2.73 -9.04
C LYS A 170 9.42 2.75 -9.56
N PHE A 171 8.61 1.80 -9.12
CA PHE A 171 7.20 1.75 -9.46
C PHE A 171 6.40 2.78 -8.64
N TRP A 172 6.51 2.70 -7.33
CA TRP A 172 5.86 3.63 -6.40
C TRP A 172 6.80 4.73 -5.93
N GLN A 173 6.26 5.89 -5.63
CA GLN A 173 6.95 6.88 -4.81
C GLN A 173 7.32 6.28 -3.45
N ARG A 174 8.45 6.72 -2.90
CA ARG A 174 8.97 6.16 -1.65
C ARG A 174 7.98 6.33 -0.50
N ASN A 175 7.45 7.55 -0.35
CA ASN A 175 6.46 7.88 0.67
C ASN A 175 5.06 7.78 0.08
N TYR A 176 4.09 7.58 0.95
CA TYR A 176 2.67 7.74 0.68
C TYR A 176 2.12 8.79 1.64
N TRP A 177 1.02 9.41 1.27
CA TRP A 177 0.31 10.32 2.16
C TRP A 177 -0.69 9.51 2.99
N GLU A 178 -0.79 9.83 4.28
CA GLU A 178 -1.73 9.20 5.20
C GLU A 178 -2.42 10.26 6.05
N HIS A 179 -3.69 10.01 6.37
CA HIS A 179 -4.51 10.84 7.24
C HIS A 179 -5.35 9.96 8.16
N ILE A 180 -5.36 10.28 9.46
CA ILE A 180 -6.13 9.57 10.47
C ILE A 180 -7.55 10.12 10.45
N ILE A 181 -8.54 9.27 10.17
CA ILE A 181 -9.96 9.62 10.18
C ILE A 181 -10.46 9.55 11.62
N ARG A 182 -11.00 10.64 12.13
CA ARG A 182 -11.32 10.79 13.56
C ARG A 182 -12.80 10.64 13.89
N ASN A 183 -13.69 10.74 12.92
CA ASN A 183 -15.14 10.66 13.12
C ASN A 183 -15.85 10.26 11.84
N GLU A 184 -17.13 9.93 11.98
CA GLU A 184 -17.99 9.48 10.89
C GLU A 184 -18.19 10.55 9.80
N ALA A 185 -18.32 11.80 10.18
CA ALA A 185 -18.49 12.89 9.20
C ALA A 185 -17.24 13.02 8.31
N GLU A 186 -16.06 12.87 8.88
CA GLU A 186 -14.80 12.86 8.14
C GLU A 186 -14.67 11.62 7.26
N TYR A 187 -15.07 10.44 7.75
CA TYR A 187 -15.13 9.21 6.97
C TYR A 187 -16.01 9.40 5.73
N ASN A 188 -17.25 9.85 5.92
CA ASN A 188 -18.18 10.05 4.82
C ASN A 188 -17.67 11.06 3.78
N ARG A 189 -17.04 12.15 4.24
CA ARG A 189 -16.40 13.13 3.34
C ARG A 189 -15.28 12.52 2.51
N ILE A 190 -14.44 11.68 3.11
CA ILE A 190 -13.30 11.04 2.43
C ILE A 190 -13.78 9.91 1.52
N ALA A 191 -14.75 9.11 1.96
CA ALA A 191 -15.37 8.07 1.14
C ALA A 191 -15.99 8.65 -0.14
N ASN A 192 -16.76 9.74 -0.01
CA ASN A 192 -17.30 10.47 -1.15
C ASN A 192 -16.20 11.04 -2.06
N TYR A 193 -15.12 11.59 -1.48
CA TYR A 193 -13.96 12.05 -2.26
C TYR A 193 -13.35 10.92 -3.09
N ILE A 194 -13.20 9.72 -2.52
CA ILE A 194 -12.68 8.53 -3.22
C ILE A 194 -13.60 8.16 -4.39
N ILE A 195 -14.91 8.06 -4.14
CA ILE A 195 -15.91 7.66 -5.14
C ILE A 195 -15.98 8.66 -6.30
N GLU A 196 -15.93 9.95 -5.98
CA GLU A 196 -16.04 11.02 -6.97
C GLU A 196 -14.70 11.35 -7.69
N ASN A 197 -13.60 10.74 -7.27
CA ASN A 197 -12.27 11.09 -7.77
C ASN A 197 -12.15 10.97 -9.31
N PRO A 198 -12.68 9.92 -9.97
CA PRO A 198 -12.63 9.83 -11.43
C PRO A 198 -13.32 11.00 -12.14
N ALA A 199 -14.45 11.48 -11.62
CA ALA A 199 -15.15 12.62 -12.20
C ALA A 199 -14.36 13.93 -12.08
N LYS A 200 -13.48 14.04 -11.09
CA LYS A 200 -12.64 15.21 -10.81
C LYS A 200 -11.24 15.13 -11.42
N TRP A 201 -10.92 14.04 -12.15
CA TRP A 201 -9.58 13.78 -12.69
C TRP A 201 -8.99 14.92 -13.50
N ASN A 202 -9.79 15.57 -14.32
CA ASN A 202 -9.32 16.69 -15.15
C ASN A 202 -8.81 17.88 -14.34
N ASN A 203 -9.26 18.03 -13.08
CA ASN A 203 -8.85 19.10 -12.16
C ASN A 203 -7.95 18.59 -11.03
N ASP A 204 -7.58 17.30 -11.07
CA ASP A 204 -6.74 16.70 -10.03
C ASP A 204 -5.29 17.22 -10.14
N LYS A 205 -4.71 17.59 -8.99
CA LYS A 205 -3.30 18.01 -8.88
C LYS A 205 -2.30 16.89 -9.23
N LEU A 206 -2.74 15.64 -9.16
CA LEU A 206 -1.94 14.48 -9.54
C LEU A 206 -2.02 14.17 -11.03
N ASN A 207 -2.94 14.78 -11.76
CA ASN A 207 -3.01 14.65 -13.21
C ASN A 207 -1.80 15.35 -13.87
N PRO A 208 -0.98 14.62 -14.66
CA PRO A 208 0.21 15.21 -15.29
C PRO A 208 -0.08 16.38 -16.23
N LYS A 209 -1.34 16.51 -16.70
CA LYS A 209 -1.77 17.64 -17.54
C LYS A 209 -1.99 18.93 -16.75
N ASN A 210 -2.06 18.86 -15.42
CA ASN A 210 -2.22 19.98 -14.51
C ASN A 210 -0.96 20.15 -13.65
N PRO A 211 0.15 20.65 -14.20
CA PRO A 211 1.33 20.94 -13.39
C PRO A 211 0.96 22.04 -12.39
N GLY A 212 0.91 21.66 -11.08
CA GLY A 212 0.70 22.60 -9.99
C GLY A 212 1.95 23.41 -9.70
#